data_16bfef062e453843f93161b7240986a5
#
_entry.id   16bfef062e453843f93161b7240986a5
#
_cell.length_a   1.000
_cell.length_b   1.000
_cell.length_c   1.000
_cell.angle_alpha   90.00
_cell.angle_beta   90.00
_cell.angle_gamma   90.00
#
_symmetry.space_group_name_H-M   'P 1'
#
loop_
_entity.id
_entity.type
_entity.pdbx_description
1 polymer ?
#
loop_
_entity_poly.entity_id
_entity_poly.type
_entity_poly.pdbx_seq_one_letter_code
_entity_poly.pdbx_strand_id
1 'polypeptide(L)'
;MQNIDNLIDWLRGFDERISLRELQQRLDDDAISADSLADYIHFSDERYSRNLLAHGPQFYALVLCWKPGQASPIHDHKGASCGVRVIEGTATETSFRWDDGRLVPDRVTTMQAGEVCGSFDDDIHEIRNNGDENLVTLHVYSPYLDNINLYEIDSGKVTVFSDPMIAQLKSG
;
A
#
# COMPACT_ATOMS: atom_id res chain seq x y z
N MET A 1 -12.22 -16.92 -6.49
CA MET A 1 -12.89 -16.59 -5.21
C MET A 1 -12.26 -17.31 -4.02
N GLN A 2 -12.02 -18.61 -4.00
CA GLN A 2 -11.47 -19.32 -2.81
C GLN A 2 -10.15 -18.75 -2.23
N ASN A 3 -9.31 -18.13 -3.04
CA ASN A 3 -7.98 -17.72 -2.61
C ASN A 3 -7.95 -16.36 -1.88
N ILE A 4 -8.77 -15.41 -2.32
CA ILE A 4 -8.87 -14.11 -1.64
C ILE A 4 -9.64 -14.22 -0.32
N ASP A 5 -10.65 -15.09 -0.26
CA ASP A 5 -11.38 -15.39 0.98
C ASP A 5 -10.44 -16.00 2.02
N ASN A 6 -9.51 -16.88 1.62
CA ASN A 6 -8.50 -17.45 2.51
C ASN A 6 -7.52 -16.39 3.06
N LEU A 7 -7.16 -15.37 2.27
CA LEU A 7 -6.36 -14.26 2.77
C LEU A 7 -7.14 -13.45 3.80
N ILE A 8 -8.40 -13.12 3.49
CA ILE A 8 -9.27 -12.33 4.36
C ILE A 8 -9.51 -13.06 5.70
N ASP A 9 -9.81 -14.35 5.65
CA ASP A 9 -10.04 -15.18 6.84
C ASP A 9 -8.77 -15.28 7.70
N TRP A 10 -7.60 -15.42 7.06
CA TRP A 10 -6.32 -15.41 7.76
C TRP A 10 -6.07 -14.07 8.46
N LEU A 11 -6.31 -12.93 7.78
CA LEU A 11 -6.16 -11.60 8.34
C LEU A 11 -7.10 -11.36 9.54
N ARG A 12 -8.31 -11.90 9.50
CA ARG A 12 -9.30 -11.80 10.59
C ARG A 12 -8.93 -12.59 11.84
N GLY A 13 -8.01 -13.55 11.71
CA GLY A 13 -7.54 -14.36 12.82
C GLY A 13 -6.59 -13.67 13.79
N PHE A 14 -6.21 -12.41 13.55
CA PHE A 14 -5.26 -11.68 14.38
C PHE A 14 -5.95 -10.70 15.35
N ASP A 15 -5.58 -10.82 16.62
CA ASP A 15 -5.97 -9.90 17.69
C ASP A 15 -4.92 -8.80 17.94
N GLU A 16 -3.72 -8.96 17.37
CA GLU A 16 -2.58 -8.06 17.49
C GLU A 16 -2.09 -7.62 16.11
N ARG A 17 -1.16 -6.65 16.09
CA ARG A 17 -0.47 -6.19 14.87
C ARG A 17 0.19 -7.38 14.16
N ILE A 18 -0.10 -7.55 12.90
CA ILE A 18 0.52 -8.55 12.04
C ILE A 18 1.93 -8.07 11.68
N SER A 19 2.92 -8.91 11.87
CA SER A 19 4.30 -8.54 11.53
C SER A 19 4.47 -8.41 10.01
N LEU A 20 5.42 -7.55 9.59
CA LEU A 20 5.75 -7.38 8.18
C LEU A 20 6.14 -8.70 7.52
N ARG A 21 6.90 -9.54 8.22
CA ARG A 21 7.31 -10.85 7.72
C ARG A 21 6.12 -11.77 7.44
N GLU A 22 5.15 -11.80 8.34
CA GLU A 22 3.93 -12.62 8.15
C GLU A 22 3.11 -12.11 6.97
N LEU A 23 2.96 -10.77 6.84
CA LEU A 23 2.28 -10.17 5.69
C LEU A 23 2.98 -10.54 4.38
N GLN A 24 4.31 -10.38 4.31
CA GLN A 24 5.07 -10.70 3.10
C GLN A 24 4.94 -12.19 2.73
N GLN A 25 5.10 -13.09 3.70
CA GLN A 25 4.94 -14.53 3.47
C GLN A 25 3.53 -14.91 3.01
N ARG A 26 2.51 -14.24 3.53
CA ARG A 26 1.12 -14.53 3.16
C ARG A 26 0.73 -13.93 1.83
N LEU A 27 1.29 -12.79 1.46
CA LEU A 27 1.07 -12.16 0.17
C LEU A 27 1.84 -12.83 -0.97
N ASP A 28 2.89 -13.58 -0.66
CA ASP A 28 3.67 -14.38 -1.63
C ASP A 28 2.92 -15.69 -1.96
N ASP A 29 1.71 -15.54 -2.50
CA ASP A 29 0.82 -16.64 -2.90
C ASP A 29 0.34 -16.36 -4.33
N ASP A 30 0.76 -17.19 -5.28
CA ASP A 30 0.42 -17.05 -6.71
C ASP A 30 -1.10 -17.15 -6.99
N ALA A 31 -1.84 -17.63 -6.03
CA ALA A 31 -3.29 -17.66 -6.10
C ALA A 31 -3.96 -16.28 -5.92
N ILE A 32 -3.21 -15.28 -5.41
CA ILE A 32 -3.64 -13.89 -5.37
C ILE A 32 -3.34 -13.26 -6.74
N SER A 33 -4.33 -13.21 -7.60
CA SER A 33 -4.23 -12.79 -9.00
C SER A 33 -5.28 -11.73 -9.35
N ALA A 34 -5.15 -11.11 -10.52
CA ALA A 34 -6.14 -10.16 -11.01
C ALA A 34 -7.55 -10.77 -11.10
N ASP A 35 -7.65 -12.03 -11.55
CA ASP A 35 -8.94 -12.73 -11.62
C ASP A 35 -9.60 -12.87 -10.23
N SER A 36 -8.79 -13.12 -9.19
CA SER A 36 -9.31 -13.23 -7.81
C SER A 36 -9.72 -11.89 -7.20
N LEU A 37 -9.24 -10.78 -7.76
CA LEU A 37 -9.47 -9.41 -7.33
C LEU A 37 -10.37 -8.61 -8.30
N ALA A 38 -10.93 -9.22 -9.34
CA ALA A 38 -11.61 -8.53 -10.44
C ALA A 38 -12.70 -7.56 -9.96
N ASP A 39 -13.47 -7.93 -8.94
CA ASP A 39 -14.54 -7.10 -8.37
C ASP A 39 -14.02 -5.85 -7.62
N TYR A 40 -12.71 -5.75 -7.39
CA TYR A 40 -12.06 -4.66 -6.67
C TYR A 40 -11.14 -3.82 -7.57
N ILE A 41 -10.99 -4.17 -8.85
CA ILE A 41 -10.15 -3.44 -9.80
C ILE A 41 -10.95 -2.34 -10.46
N HIS A 42 -10.88 -1.13 -9.90
CA HIS A 42 -11.54 0.06 -10.43
C HIS A 42 -10.53 1.19 -10.57
N PHE A 43 -10.36 1.72 -11.77
CA PHE A 43 -9.45 2.82 -12.06
C PHE A 43 -10.16 4.17 -12.03
N SER A 44 -9.41 5.23 -11.74
CA SER A 44 -9.86 6.62 -11.83
C SER A 44 -8.92 7.44 -12.72
N ASP A 45 -9.45 8.42 -13.44
CA ASP A 45 -8.65 9.34 -14.26
C ASP A 45 -8.02 10.47 -13.44
N GLU A 46 -8.59 10.79 -12.29
CA GLU A 46 -8.13 11.90 -11.45
C GLU A 46 -6.85 11.57 -10.67
N ARG A 47 -6.78 10.37 -10.13
CA ARG A 47 -5.66 9.86 -9.32
C ARG A 47 -5.76 8.35 -9.20
N TYR A 48 -4.72 7.69 -8.69
CA TYR A 48 -4.83 6.27 -8.37
C TYR A 48 -6.02 6.02 -7.42
N SER A 49 -6.72 4.93 -7.65
CA SER A 49 -7.87 4.56 -6.83
C SER A 49 -7.45 3.65 -5.67
N ARG A 50 -8.21 3.72 -4.60
CA ARG A 50 -8.03 2.91 -3.39
C ARG A 50 -9.34 2.16 -3.13
N ASN A 51 -9.38 0.90 -3.52
CA ASN A 51 -10.58 0.08 -3.45
C ASN A 51 -10.48 -0.84 -2.23
N LEU A 52 -11.42 -0.71 -1.28
CA LEU A 52 -11.42 -1.52 -0.07
C LEU A 52 -11.72 -2.97 -0.40
N LEU A 53 -10.79 -3.87 -0.10
CA LEU A 53 -10.97 -5.31 -0.20
C LEU A 53 -11.61 -5.88 1.07
N ALA A 54 -11.01 -5.60 2.22
CA ALA A 54 -11.48 -6.06 3.52
C ALA A 54 -10.88 -5.25 4.66
N HIS A 55 -11.50 -5.33 5.82
CA HIS A 55 -10.96 -4.78 7.06
C HIS A 55 -11.34 -5.65 8.28
N GLY A 56 -10.65 -5.44 9.36
CA GLY A 56 -10.86 -6.09 10.67
C GLY A 56 -10.19 -5.30 11.77
N PRO A 57 -10.23 -5.73 13.03
CA PRO A 57 -9.71 -4.95 14.15
C PRO A 57 -8.25 -4.54 14.02
N GLN A 58 -7.44 -5.37 13.38
CA GLN A 58 -5.98 -5.19 13.27
C GLN A 58 -5.47 -4.97 11.85
N PHE A 59 -6.34 -4.85 10.85
CA PHE A 59 -5.92 -4.66 9.47
C PHE A 59 -6.94 -3.93 8.62
N TYR A 60 -6.45 -3.37 7.52
CA TYR A 60 -7.26 -3.13 6.34
C TYR A 60 -6.45 -3.45 5.08
N ALA A 61 -7.15 -3.96 4.07
CA ALA A 61 -6.57 -4.38 2.81
C ALA A 61 -7.21 -3.60 1.66
N LEU A 62 -6.40 -3.08 0.77
CA LEU A 62 -6.80 -2.26 -0.36
C LEU A 62 -6.26 -2.82 -1.68
N VAL A 63 -7.08 -2.82 -2.71
CA VAL A 63 -6.63 -2.93 -4.10
C VAL A 63 -6.44 -1.53 -4.66
N LEU A 64 -5.20 -1.17 -4.98
CA LEU A 64 -4.86 0.12 -5.55
C LEU A 64 -4.67 -0.04 -7.05
N CYS A 65 -5.33 0.83 -7.82
CA CYS A 65 -5.27 0.80 -9.28
C CYS A 65 -4.70 2.13 -9.79
N TRP A 66 -3.66 2.03 -10.62
CA TRP A 66 -2.83 3.15 -11.05
C TRP A 66 -2.79 3.20 -12.57
N LYS A 67 -3.26 4.28 -13.17
CA LYS A 67 -3.02 4.57 -14.59
C LYS A 67 -1.58 5.05 -14.79
N PRO A 68 -1.05 4.97 -16.02
CA PRO A 68 0.26 5.53 -16.35
C PRO A 68 0.46 6.95 -15.80
N GLY A 69 1.58 7.18 -15.13
CA GLY A 69 1.96 8.47 -14.54
C GLY A 69 1.38 8.77 -13.14
N GLN A 70 0.42 7.98 -12.65
CA GLN A 70 -0.13 8.19 -11.32
C GLN A 70 0.84 7.74 -10.22
N ALA A 71 0.83 8.47 -9.09
CA ALA A 71 1.70 8.24 -7.95
C ALA A 71 0.97 8.49 -6.63
N SER A 72 1.47 7.85 -5.56
CA SER A 72 1.11 8.24 -4.20
C SER A 72 1.83 9.54 -3.82
N PRO A 73 1.35 10.27 -2.80
CA PRO A 73 2.22 11.24 -2.13
C PRO A 73 3.43 10.53 -1.50
N ILE A 74 4.48 11.29 -1.22
CA ILE A 74 5.59 10.80 -0.38
C ILE A 74 5.06 10.74 1.05
N HIS A 75 5.14 9.57 1.68
CA HIS A 75 4.52 9.33 2.98
C HIS A 75 5.29 8.30 3.81
N ASP A 76 4.99 8.26 5.11
CA ASP A 76 5.40 7.21 6.04
C ASP A 76 4.21 6.33 6.45
N HIS A 77 4.47 5.29 7.25
CA HIS A 77 3.44 4.37 7.74
C HIS A 77 3.14 4.49 9.23
N LYS A 78 3.89 5.30 9.96
CA LYS A 78 3.65 5.75 11.33
C LYS A 78 3.04 4.70 12.27
N GLY A 79 3.74 3.60 12.46
CA GLY A 79 3.34 2.53 13.38
C GLY A 79 2.61 1.34 12.72
N ALA A 80 2.41 1.33 11.42
CA ALA A 80 1.82 0.19 10.72
C ALA A 80 2.86 -0.61 9.92
N SER A 81 2.71 -1.93 9.90
CA SER A 81 3.34 -2.79 8.90
C SER A 81 2.55 -2.66 7.60
N CYS A 82 3.23 -2.52 6.48
CA CYS A 82 2.60 -2.50 5.16
C CYS A 82 3.21 -3.61 4.29
N GLY A 83 2.41 -4.61 3.95
CA GLY A 83 2.77 -5.61 2.95
C GLY A 83 2.14 -5.24 1.60
N VAL A 84 2.90 -5.36 0.51
CA VAL A 84 2.47 -5.03 -0.84
C VAL A 84 2.78 -6.17 -1.78
N ARG A 85 1.80 -6.59 -2.60
CA ARG A 85 2.00 -7.47 -3.75
C ARG A 85 1.64 -6.73 -5.03
N VAL A 86 2.50 -6.77 -6.03
CA VAL A 86 2.17 -6.32 -7.38
C VAL A 86 1.33 -7.40 -8.07
N ILE A 87 0.13 -7.04 -8.51
CA ILE A 87 -0.83 -7.96 -9.14
C ILE A 87 -0.68 -7.91 -10.66
N GLU A 88 -0.63 -6.71 -11.23
CA GLU A 88 -0.43 -6.45 -12.66
C GLU A 88 0.46 -5.24 -12.87
N GLY A 89 1.20 -5.23 -13.95
CA GLY A 89 2.06 -4.12 -14.35
C GLY A 89 3.38 -4.07 -13.59
N THR A 90 3.95 -2.88 -13.50
CA THR A 90 5.25 -2.62 -12.88
C THR A 90 5.17 -1.40 -11.98
N ALA A 91 5.43 -1.60 -10.70
CA ALA A 91 5.51 -0.52 -9.72
C ALA A 91 6.94 0.01 -9.58
N THR A 92 7.10 1.31 -9.48
CA THR A 92 8.35 1.95 -9.10
C THR A 92 8.20 2.53 -7.71
N GLU A 93 9.01 2.09 -6.77
CA GLU A 93 9.10 2.63 -5.43
C GLU A 93 10.35 3.50 -5.32
N THR A 94 10.20 4.72 -4.81
CA THR A 94 11.31 5.58 -4.42
C THR A 94 11.28 5.73 -2.90
N SER A 95 12.34 5.28 -2.23
CA SER A 95 12.55 5.55 -0.80
C SER A 95 13.31 6.86 -0.62
N PHE A 96 13.08 7.51 0.52
CA PHE A 96 13.67 8.79 0.85
C PHE A 96 14.37 8.74 2.21
N ARG A 97 15.39 9.55 2.39
CA ARG A 97 16.08 9.76 3.67
C ARG A 97 16.30 11.24 3.96
N TRP A 98 16.46 11.56 5.21
CA TRP A 98 16.91 12.89 5.61
C TRP A 98 18.41 13.04 5.43
N ASP A 99 18.83 14.14 4.80
CA ASP A 99 20.21 14.52 4.57
C ASP A 99 20.35 16.01 4.84
N ASP A 100 21.10 16.36 5.89
CA ASP A 100 21.30 17.74 6.35
C ASP A 100 19.99 18.58 6.43
N GLY A 101 18.94 17.97 7.00
CA GLY A 101 17.62 18.59 7.18
C GLY A 101 16.77 18.67 5.90
N ARG A 102 17.19 18.02 4.81
CA ARG A 102 16.43 17.92 3.57
C ARG A 102 16.04 16.48 3.29
N LEU A 103 14.84 16.29 2.77
CA LEU A 103 14.40 15.00 2.29
C LEU A 103 14.96 14.77 0.87
N VAL A 104 15.74 13.70 0.71
CA VAL A 104 16.38 13.36 -0.58
C VAL A 104 16.01 11.93 -0.98
N PRO A 105 15.90 11.63 -2.28
CA PRO A 105 15.77 10.25 -2.74
C PRO A 105 16.99 9.42 -2.30
N ASP A 106 16.74 8.21 -1.83
CA ASP A 106 17.77 7.27 -1.36
C ASP A 106 17.93 6.10 -2.33
N ARG A 107 16.83 5.43 -2.64
CA ARG A 107 16.84 4.26 -3.52
C ARG A 107 15.59 4.23 -4.39
N VAL A 108 15.76 3.74 -5.62
CA VAL A 108 14.65 3.42 -6.53
C VAL A 108 14.62 1.92 -6.77
N THR A 109 13.48 1.31 -6.54
CA THR A 109 13.26 -0.13 -6.75
C THR A 109 12.09 -0.32 -7.71
N THR A 110 12.25 -1.22 -8.66
CA THR A 110 11.19 -1.61 -9.59
C THR A 110 10.69 -3.00 -9.20
N MET A 111 9.37 -3.15 -9.12
CA MET A 111 8.71 -4.41 -8.76
C MET A 111 7.74 -4.80 -9.85
N GLN A 112 7.78 -6.06 -10.27
CA GLN A 112 6.93 -6.61 -11.32
C GLN A 112 5.79 -7.44 -10.74
N ALA A 113 4.80 -7.77 -11.57
CA ALA A 113 3.70 -8.65 -11.19
C ALA A 113 4.21 -9.95 -10.56
N GLY A 114 3.61 -10.33 -9.41
CA GLY A 114 4.02 -11.45 -8.58
C GLY A 114 4.98 -11.09 -7.44
N GLU A 115 5.72 -9.98 -7.53
CA GLU A 115 6.67 -9.59 -6.49
C GLU A 115 5.98 -9.01 -5.26
N VAL A 116 6.57 -9.30 -4.11
CA VAL A 116 6.10 -8.85 -2.79
C VAL A 116 7.17 -7.99 -2.14
N CYS A 117 6.76 -6.85 -1.62
CA CYS A 117 7.61 -5.99 -0.79
C CYS A 117 6.90 -5.63 0.52
N GLY A 118 7.56 -4.82 1.33
CA GLY A 118 6.97 -4.31 2.55
C GLY A 118 7.76 -3.16 3.13
N SER A 119 7.04 -2.32 3.86
CA SER A 119 7.58 -1.12 4.49
C SER A 119 7.30 -1.13 5.98
N PHE A 120 8.26 -0.61 6.74
CA PHE A 120 8.15 -0.38 8.18
C PHE A 120 7.67 1.03 8.49
N ASP A 121 7.47 1.28 9.78
CA ASP A 121 6.94 2.50 10.39
C ASP A 121 7.62 3.79 9.92
N ASP A 122 8.95 3.76 9.78
CA ASP A 122 9.79 4.93 9.52
C ASP A 122 10.18 5.07 8.04
N ASP A 123 9.79 4.12 7.20
CA ASP A 123 10.11 4.15 5.78
C ASP A 123 9.34 5.27 5.09
N ILE A 124 10.05 6.27 4.60
CA ILE A 124 9.48 7.36 3.80
C ILE A 124 9.60 6.96 2.34
N HIS A 125 8.48 6.85 1.63
CA HIS A 125 8.48 6.42 0.24
C HIS A 125 7.35 7.00 -0.61
N GLU A 126 7.47 6.81 -1.91
CA GLU A 126 6.45 7.03 -2.94
C GLU A 126 6.36 5.78 -3.80
N ILE A 127 5.15 5.38 -4.18
CA ILE A 127 4.92 4.37 -5.23
C ILE A 127 4.33 5.08 -6.45
N ARG A 128 4.85 4.72 -7.63
CA ARG A 128 4.44 5.32 -8.91
C ARG A 128 4.30 4.27 -10.01
N ASN A 129 3.34 4.47 -10.88
CA ASN A 129 3.26 3.78 -12.16
C ASN A 129 4.05 4.60 -13.21
N ASN A 130 5.29 4.22 -13.47
CA ASN A 130 6.14 4.81 -14.51
C ASN A 130 6.04 4.08 -15.88
N GLY A 131 5.25 3.01 -15.95
CA GLY A 131 5.02 2.24 -17.18
C GLY A 131 3.95 2.86 -18.08
N ASP A 132 3.78 2.26 -19.25
CA ASP A 132 2.76 2.63 -20.22
C ASP A 132 1.44 1.85 -20.04
N GLU A 133 1.45 0.83 -19.20
CA GLU A 133 0.31 -0.01 -18.89
C GLU A 133 -0.25 0.29 -17.50
N ASN A 134 -1.47 -0.17 -17.23
CA ASN A 134 -2.05 -0.08 -15.90
C ASN A 134 -1.27 -0.91 -14.87
N LEU A 135 -1.23 -0.43 -13.63
CA LEU A 135 -0.66 -1.12 -12.50
C LEU A 135 -1.76 -1.43 -11.48
N VAL A 136 -1.76 -2.63 -10.94
CA VAL A 136 -2.61 -3.04 -9.83
C VAL A 136 -1.75 -3.59 -8.72
N THR A 137 -1.94 -3.09 -7.50
CA THR A 137 -1.23 -3.55 -6.30
C THR A 137 -2.20 -3.86 -5.18
N LEU A 138 -1.94 -4.94 -4.43
CA LEU A 138 -2.64 -5.27 -3.20
C LEU A 138 -1.80 -4.81 -2.01
N HIS A 139 -2.38 -3.98 -1.16
CA HIS A 139 -1.76 -3.44 0.05
C HIS A 139 -2.48 -3.95 1.28
N VAL A 140 -1.75 -4.46 2.26
CA VAL A 140 -2.29 -4.84 3.56
C VAL A 140 -1.54 -4.08 4.65
N TYR A 141 -2.28 -3.31 5.43
CA TYR A 141 -1.77 -2.52 6.54
C TYR A 141 -2.20 -3.15 7.86
N SER A 142 -1.29 -3.20 8.83
CA SER A 142 -1.58 -3.67 10.18
C SER A 142 -0.74 -2.90 11.22
N PRO A 143 -1.40 -2.24 12.19
CA PRO A 143 -2.82 -1.91 12.26
C PRO A 143 -3.24 -0.86 11.23
N TYR A 144 -4.35 -0.16 11.43
CA TYR A 144 -4.80 0.93 10.57
C TYR A 144 -3.78 2.08 10.49
N LEU A 145 -3.59 2.62 9.29
CA LEU A 145 -2.88 3.88 9.04
C LEU A 145 -3.75 5.09 9.40
N ASP A 146 -3.89 5.40 10.69
CA ASP A 146 -4.77 6.48 11.13
C ASP A 146 -4.31 7.87 10.72
N ASN A 147 -3.05 8.13 10.96
CA ASN A 147 -2.41 9.40 10.66
C ASN A 147 -1.05 9.11 10.08
N ILE A 148 -0.80 9.57 8.88
CA ILE A 148 0.49 9.47 8.20
C ILE A 148 1.07 10.85 7.99
N ASN A 149 2.38 10.95 7.90
CA ASN A 149 2.99 12.18 7.44
C ASN A 149 3.09 12.15 5.92
N LEU A 150 2.71 13.27 5.31
CA LEU A 150 2.95 13.56 3.89
C LEU A 150 4.09 14.57 3.80
N TYR A 151 5.00 14.33 2.88
CA TYR A 151 6.25 15.09 2.71
C TYR A 151 6.28 15.81 1.37
N GLU A 152 6.73 17.05 1.37
CA GLU A 152 7.02 17.85 0.17
C GLU A 152 8.54 18.08 0.08
N ILE A 153 9.17 17.58 -0.99
CA ILE A 153 10.64 17.67 -1.15
C ILE A 153 11.10 19.15 -1.24
N ASP A 154 10.44 19.93 -2.09
CA ASP A 154 10.88 21.29 -2.43
C ASP A 154 10.76 22.27 -1.26
N SER A 155 9.71 22.15 -0.47
CA SER A 155 9.43 23.04 0.66
C SER A 155 9.93 22.49 1.99
N GLY A 156 10.25 21.20 2.07
CA GLY A 156 10.53 20.48 3.32
C GLY A 156 9.32 20.39 4.26
N LYS A 157 8.11 20.72 3.76
CA LYS A 157 6.90 20.71 4.56
C LYS A 157 6.47 19.28 4.86
N VAL A 158 6.08 19.06 6.11
CA VAL A 158 5.46 17.81 6.57
C VAL A 158 4.04 18.12 7.02
N THR A 159 3.08 17.38 6.49
CA THR A 159 1.66 17.55 6.81
C THR A 159 1.10 16.23 7.32
N VAL A 160 0.39 16.25 8.44
CA VAL A 160 -0.33 15.06 8.94
C VAL A 160 -1.62 14.90 8.14
N PHE A 161 -1.81 13.72 7.58
CA PHE A 161 -3.01 13.34 6.85
C PHE A 161 -3.76 12.26 7.62
N SER A 162 -5.03 12.50 7.89
CA SER A 162 -5.97 11.52 8.45
C SER A 162 -6.87 10.99 7.35
N ASP A 163 -6.85 9.69 7.12
CA ASP A 163 -7.61 9.07 6.03
C ASP A 163 -9.11 9.02 6.36
N PRO A 164 -9.97 9.69 5.57
CA PRO A 164 -11.42 9.66 5.79
C PRO A 164 -12.02 8.25 5.71
N MET A 165 -11.45 7.36 4.90
CA MET A 165 -11.87 5.96 4.81
C MET A 165 -11.69 5.26 6.16
N ILE A 166 -10.55 5.44 6.81
CA ILE A 166 -10.27 4.87 8.13
C ILE A 166 -11.24 5.38 9.18
N ALA A 167 -11.55 6.68 9.17
CA ALA A 167 -12.52 7.26 10.08
C ALA A 167 -13.90 6.61 9.94
N GLN A 168 -14.34 6.30 8.72
CA GLN A 168 -15.59 5.58 8.46
C GLN A 168 -15.53 4.14 8.95
N LEU A 169 -14.45 3.40 8.69
CA LEU A 169 -14.29 2.01 9.12
C LEU A 169 -14.31 1.83 10.63
N LYS A 170 -13.84 2.83 11.40
CA LYS A 170 -13.82 2.80 12.86
C LYS A 170 -15.14 3.20 13.52
N SER A 171 -16.03 3.84 12.77
CA SER A 171 -17.33 4.31 13.29
C SER A 171 -18.48 3.34 13.07
N GLY A 172 -18.29 2.27 12.33
CA GLY A 172 -19.26 1.20 12.06
C GLY A 172 -18.94 -0.06 12.82
#